data_c33a5d23a26c77c55f0282b4a132beae
#
_entry.id   c33a5d23a26c77c55f0282b4a132beae
#
_cell.length_a   1.000
_cell.length_b   1.000
_cell.length_c   1.000
_cell.angle_alpha   90.00
_cell.angle_beta   90.00
_cell.angle_gamma   90.00
#
_symmetry.space_group_name_H-M   'P 1'
#
loop_
_entity.id
_entity.type
_entity.pdbx_description
1 polymer ?
#
loop_
_entity_poly.entity_id
_entity_poly.type
_entity_poly.pdbx_seq_one_letter_code
_entity_poly.pdbx_strand_id
1 'polypeptide(L)'
;RGLGDVYKRQVWNRTDKLGLRDRSLVTVTSLISQGITDNSLVFHLQSAKKNGITRTEIAEIITHIGFYAGWPKAWAAFNLAKDVWAEDAVGEDAKAAFQREMIFPVGEPNTAYAKYFTGNSYLAPISREQVNISNVTFEPRCRNNWHIHRAKSGGGQMLIGVAGRGWYQEEGKPAVEILPGTVIHIPANVKHWHGAAADCWFAHLAFEVPGESASNEWLEPVTDEEYDNLETNKR
;
A
#
# COMPACT_ATOMS: atom_id res chain seq x y z
N ARG A 1 -38.49 -16.29 -1.57
CA ARG A 1 -37.14 -16.52 -2.15
C ARG A 1 -37.32 -17.57 -3.24
N GLY A 2 -37.13 -17.18 -4.51
CA GLY A 2 -37.40 -18.05 -5.68
C GLY A 2 -36.35 -19.17 -5.84
N LEU A 3 -36.72 -20.25 -6.50
CA LEU A 3 -35.84 -21.36 -6.88
C LEU A 3 -34.56 -20.87 -7.56
N GLY A 4 -34.61 -19.77 -8.34
CA GLY A 4 -33.43 -19.15 -8.99
C GLY A 4 -32.35 -18.70 -8.01
N ASP A 5 -32.70 -18.20 -6.81
CA ASP A 5 -31.71 -17.75 -5.80
C ASP A 5 -30.98 -18.94 -5.15
N VAL A 6 -31.64 -20.09 -5.02
CA VAL A 6 -31.04 -21.31 -4.47
C VAL A 6 -30.00 -21.87 -5.44
N TYR A 7 -30.34 -21.95 -6.73
CA TYR A 7 -29.40 -22.43 -7.76
C TYR A 7 -28.20 -21.51 -7.95
N LYS A 8 -28.41 -20.19 -7.94
CA LYS A 8 -27.30 -19.20 -7.98
C LYS A 8 -26.31 -19.43 -6.83
N ARG A 9 -26.81 -19.57 -5.57
CA ARG A 9 -25.95 -19.84 -4.43
C ARG A 9 -25.19 -21.16 -4.56
N GLN A 10 -25.81 -22.20 -5.07
CA GLN A 10 -25.14 -23.49 -5.28
C GLN A 10 -23.99 -23.40 -6.27
N VAL A 11 -24.13 -22.61 -7.36
CA VAL A 11 -23.07 -22.41 -8.33
C VAL A 11 -21.92 -21.60 -7.73
N TRP A 12 -22.22 -20.51 -6.99
CA TRP A 12 -21.21 -19.66 -6.35
C TRP A 12 -20.43 -20.39 -5.25
N ASN A 13 -20.99 -21.41 -4.63
CA ASN A 13 -20.32 -22.21 -3.60
C ASN A 13 -19.38 -23.28 -4.15
N ARG A 14 -19.33 -23.54 -5.46
CA ARG A 14 -18.41 -24.51 -6.10
C ARG A 14 -17.02 -23.90 -6.30
N THR A 15 -16.39 -23.44 -5.23
CA THR A 15 -15.11 -22.75 -5.29
C THR A 15 -13.93 -23.67 -5.61
N ASP A 16 -14.11 -24.99 -5.46
CA ASP A 16 -13.17 -26.03 -5.89
C ASP A 16 -13.10 -26.21 -7.42
N LYS A 17 -14.10 -25.74 -8.16
CA LYS A 17 -14.17 -25.81 -9.63
C LYS A 17 -13.80 -24.50 -10.29
N LEU A 18 -14.24 -23.39 -9.74
CA LEU A 18 -13.94 -22.03 -10.22
C LEU A 18 -13.99 -21.06 -9.04
N GLY A 19 -12.90 -20.33 -8.84
CA GLY A 19 -12.77 -19.38 -7.73
C GLY A 19 -13.80 -18.23 -7.77
N LEU A 20 -14.04 -17.60 -6.63
CA LEU A 20 -15.00 -16.47 -6.54
C LEU A 20 -14.58 -15.29 -7.42
N ARG A 21 -13.27 -15.04 -7.53
CA ARG A 21 -12.71 -14.00 -8.38
C ARG A 21 -13.07 -14.23 -9.84
N ASP A 22 -12.81 -15.43 -10.36
CA ASP A 22 -13.08 -15.76 -11.76
C ASP A 22 -14.57 -15.79 -12.05
N ARG A 23 -15.40 -16.26 -11.10
CA ARG A 23 -16.86 -16.16 -11.21
C ARG A 23 -17.34 -14.73 -11.31
N SER A 24 -16.76 -13.82 -10.53
CA SER A 24 -17.06 -12.39 -10.60
C SER A 24 -16.70 -11.81 -11.96
N LEU A 25 -15.50 -12.15 -12.48
CA LEU A 25 -15.06 -11.74 -13.82
C LEU A 25 -16.03 -12.20 -14.90
N VAL A 26 -16.38 -13.48 -14.92
CA VAL A 26 -17.35 -14.05 -15.89
C VAL A 26 -18.72 -13.38 -15.75
N THR A 27 -19.20 -13.14 -14.54
CA THR A 27 -20.52 -12.52 -14.32
C THR A 27 -20.54 -11.07 -14.78
N VAL A 28 -19.54 -10.27 -14.42
CA VAL A 28 -19.44 -8.87 -14.84
C VAL A 28 -19.33 -8.77 -16.36
N THR A 29 -18.45 -9.56 -16.97
CA THR A 29 -18.30 -9.61 -18.42
C THR A 29 -19.62 -9.97 -19.12
N SER A 30 -20.33 -10.97 -18.61
CA SER A 30 -21.61 -11.43 -19.15
C SER A 30 -22.69 -10.34 -19.09
N LEU A 31 -22.81 -9.66 -17.96
CA LEU A 31 -23.80 -8.59 -17.78
C LEU A 31 -23.51 -7.39 -18.70
N ILE A 32 -22.27 -6.94 -18.77
CA ILE A 32 -21.88 -5.83 -19.66
C ILE A 32 -22.14 -6.18 -21.11
N SER A 33 -21.78 -7.39 -21.54
CA SER A 33 -21.97 -7.84 -22.93
C SER A 33 -23.45 -7.90 -23.31
N GLN A 34 -24.34 -8.20 -22.36
CA GLN A 34 -25.80 -8.17 -22.58
C GLN A 34 -26.38 -6.76 -22.51
N GLY A 35 -25.61 -5.74 -22.12
CA GLY A 35 -26.09 -4.36 -21.97
C GLY A 35 -26.83 -4.12 -20.66
N ILE A 36 -26.67 -4.98 -19.66
CA ILE A 36 -27.23 -4.80 -18.33
C ILE A 36 -26.30 -3.86 -17.56
N THR A 37 -26.67 -2.59 -17.50
CA THR A 37 -25.87 -1.50 -16.91
C THR A 37 -26.67 -0.70 -15.89
N ASP A 38 -27.44 -1.41 -15.08
CA ASP A 38 -28.24 -0.88 -13.98
C ASP A 38 -27.66 -1.26 -12.61
N ASN A 39 -28.45 -1.07 -11.55
CA ASN A 39 -28.04 -1.41 -10.17
C ASN A 39 -27.65 -2.88 -9.98
N SER A 40 -28.08 -3.79 -10.84
CA SER A 40 -27.63 -5.20 -10.76
C SER A 40 -26.17 -5.34 -11.15
N LEU A 41 -25.69 -4.58 -12.13
CA LEU A 41 -24.27 -4.52 -12.46
C LEU A 41 -23.48 -3.90 -11.31
N VAL A 42 -23.95 -2.82 -10.68
CA VAL A 42 -23.27 -2.21 -9.51
C VAL A 42 -23.04 -3.24 -8.40
N PHE A 43 -24.05 -4.04 -8.06
CA PHE A 43 -23.92 -5.11 -7.06
C PHE A 43 -22.83 -6.12 -7.45
N HIS A 44 -22.75 -6.51 -8.72
CA HIS A 44 -21.74 -7.46 -9.20
C HIS A 44 -20.34 -6.85 -9.30
N LEU A 45 -20.20 -5.56 -9.61
CA LEU A 45 -18.95 -4.83 -9.55
C LEU A 45 -18.42 -4.75 -8.11
N GLN A 46 -19.28 -4.42 -7.12
CA GLN A 46 -18.91 -4.44 -5.70
C GLN A 46 -18.47 -5.84 -5.24
N SER A 47 -19.18 -6.88 -5.71
CA SER A 47 -18.79 -8.26 -5.43
C SER A 47 -17.45 -8.64 -6.07
N ALA A 48 -17.19 -8.15 -7.28
CA ALA A 48 -15.94 -8.35 -8.00
C ALA A 48 -14.76 -7.70 -7.26
N LYS A 49 -14.92 -6.45 -6.79
CA LYS A 49 -13.96 -5.76 -5.93
C LYS A 49 -13.67 -6.56 -4.66
N LYS A 50 -14.71 -6.98 -3.93
CA LYS A 50 -14.58 -7.81 -2.72
C LYS A 50 -13.85 -9.14 -2.97
N ASN A 51 -14.01 -9.72 -4.16
CA ASN A 51 -13.39 -10.98 -4.56
C ASN A 51 -12.00 -10.78 -5.20
N GLY A 52 -11.40 -9.60 -5.11
CA GLY A 52 -10.01 -9.32 -5.48
C GLY A 52 -9.78 -8.86 -6.92
N ILE A 53 -10.81 -8.38 -7.62
CA ILE A 53 -10.62 -7.68 -8.91
C ILE A 53 -10.22 -6.23 -8.60
N THR A 54 -9.03 -5.84 -9.04
CA THR A 54 -8.47 -4.51 -8.81
C THR A 54 -9.07 -3.46 -9.76
N ARG A 55 -8.84 -2.18 -9.45
CA ARG A 55 -9.22 -1.04 -10.30
C ARG A 55 -8.61 -1.14 -11.70
N THR A 56 -7.33 -1.47 -11.79
CA THR A 56 -6.62 -1.63 -13.07
C THR A 56 -7.21 -2.79 -13.87
N GLU A 57 -7.46 -3.94 -13.24
CA GLU A 57 -8.04 -5.09 -13.91
C GLU A 57 -9.46 -4.83 -14.43
N ILE A 58 -10.32 -4.16 -13.65
CA ILE A 58 -11.68 -3.87 -14.14
C ILE A 58 -11.66 -2.88 -15.31
N ALA A 59 -10.74 -1.91 -15.32
CA ALA A 59 -10.57 -1.01 -16.46
C ALA A 59 -10.15 -1.78 -17.72
N GLU A 60 -9.20 -2.71 -17.62
CA GLU A 60 -8.77 -3.56 -18.73
C GLU A 60 -9.89 -4.50 -19.20
N ILE A 61 -10.64 -5.11 -18.28
CA ILE A 61 -11.79 -5.97 -18.60
C ILE A 61 -12.83 -5.19 -19.41
N ILE A 62 -13.20 -3.98 -18.96
CA ILE A 62 -14.19 -3.13 -19.64
C ILE A 62 -13.67 -2.68 -21.00
N THR A 63 -12.40 -2.30 -21.09
CA THR A 63 -11.74 -1.95 -22.36
C THR A 63 -11.80 -3.11 -23.33
N HIS A 64 -11.42 -4.31 -22.90
CA HIS A 64 -11.48 -5.52 -23.71
C HIS A 64 -12.91 -5.80 -24.21
N ILE A 65 -13.92 -5.71 -23.33
CA ILE A 65 -15.33 -5.91 -23.69
C ILE A 65 -15.76 -4.86 -24.73
N GLY A 66 -15.25 -3.63 -24.69
CA GLY A 66 -15.56 -2.59 -25.67
C GLY A 66 -15.31 -3.03 -27.12
N PHE A 67 -14.28 -3.83 -27.36
CA PHE A 67 -13.95 -4.36 -28.69
C PHE A 67 -14.88 -5.51 -29.15
N TYR A 68 -15.46 -6.28 -28.23
CA TYR A 68 -16.27 -7.45 -28.53
C TYR A 68 -17.77 -7.21 -28.39
N ALA A 69 -18.20 -6.34 -27.48
CA ALA A 69 -19.62 -6.08 -27.21
C ALA A 69 -20.07 -4.65 -27.54
N GLY A 70 -19.13 -3.79 -27.92
CA GLY A 70 -19.37 -2.41 -28.35
C GLY A 70 -19.16 -1.36 -27.25
N TRP A 71 -18.57 -0.24 -27.64
CA TRP A 71 -18.18 0.88 -26.77
C TRP A 71 -19.31 1.51 -25.97
N PRO A 72 -20.56 1.66 -26.46
CA PRO A 72 -21.64 2.24 -25.63
C PRO A 72 -21.89 1.46 -24.33
N LYS A 73 -21.82 0.10 -24.39
CA LYS A 73 -21.97 -0.76 -23.21
C LYS A 73 -20.77 -0.65 -22.28
N ALA A 74 -19.56 -0.62 -22.85
CA ALA A 74 -18.33 -0.44 -22.08
C ALA A 74 -18.31 0.89 -21.35
N TRP A 75 -18.70 2.00 -21.99
CA TRP A 75 -18.79 3.31 -21.36
C TRP A 75 -19.81 3.38 -20.21
N ALA A 76 -20.98 2.77 -20.40
CA ALA A 76 -21.97 2.69 -19.34
C ALA A 76 -21.45 1.91 -18.13
N ALA A 77 -20.81 0.77 -18.38
CA ALA A 77 -20.17 -0.03 -17.33
C ALA A 77 -19.00 0.70 -16.65
N PHE A 78 -18.17 1.41 -17.42
CA PHE A 78 -17.03 2.18 -16.89
C PHE A 78 -17.50 3.26 -15.91
N ASN A 79 -18.57 3.99 -16.23
CA ASN A 79 -19.12 5.01 -15.33
C ASN A 79 -19.57 4.41 -14.01
N LEU A 80 -20.19 3.22 -14.00
CA LEU A 80 -20.56 2.53 -12.75
C LEU A 80 -19.34 1.98 -12.01
N ALA A 81 -18.36 1.42 -12.71
CA ALA A 81 -17.14 0.91 -12.12
C ALA A 81 -16.30 2.02 -11.46
N LYS A 82 -16.22 3.20 -12.08
CA LYS A 82 -15.54 4.37 -11.54
C LYS A 82 -16.00 4.70 -10.12
N ASP A 83 -17.32 4.64 -9.86
CA ASP A 83 -17.87 4.94 -8.54
C ASP A 83 -17.56 3.83 -7.53
N VAL A 84 -17.59 2.56 -7.95
CA VAL A 84 -17.28 1.40 -7.09
C VAL A 84 -15.80 1.39 -6.64
N TRP A 85 -14.87 1.82 -7.50
CA TRP A 85 -13.43 1.91 -7.21
C TRP A 85 -12.95 3.34 -6.98
N ALA A 86 -13.84 4.28 -6.61
CA ALA A 86 -13.47 5.68 -6.42
C ALA A 86 -12.40 5.88 -5.33
N GLU A 87 -12.52 5.18 -4.21
CA GLU A 87 -11.55 5.25 -3.10
C GLU A 87 -10.19 4.67 -3.49
N ASP A 88 -10.18 3.57 -4.27
CA ASP A 88 -8.94 2.95 -4.76
C ASP A 88 -8.21 3.87 -5.76
N ALA A 89 -8.97 4.71 -6.48
CA ALA A 89 -8.41 5.68 -7.43
C ALA A 89 -7.51 6.69 -6.77
N VAL A 90 -7.90 7.19 -5.60
CA VAL A 90 -7.15 8.22 -4.87
C VAL A 90 -5.78 7.66 -4.43
N GLY A 91 -5.75 6.43 -3.90
CA GLY A 91 -4.52 5.79 -3.45
C GLY A 91 -3.58 5.39 -4.60
N GLU A 92 -4.11 4.81 -5.68
CA GLU A 92 -3.28 4.43 -6.84
C GLU A 92 -2.75 5.65 -7.59
N ASP A 93 -3.56 6.68 -7.77
CA ASP A 93 -3.12 7.91 -8.43
C ASP A 93 -2.05 8.64 -7.59
N ALA A 94 -2.21 8.68 -6.27
CA ALA A 94 -1.23 9.27 -5.36
C ALA A 94 0.09 8.49 -5.34
N LYS A 95 0.03 7.15 -5.29
CA LYS A 95 1.22 6.29 -5.38
C LYS A 95 1.94 6.46 -6.71
N ALA A 96 1.21 6.48 -7.83
CA ALA A 96 1.78 6.67 -9.15
C ALA A 96 2.37 8.08 -9.33
N ALA A 97 1.75 9.10 -8.77
CA ALA A 97 2.28 10.45 -8.74
C ALA A 97 3.60 10.50 -7.96
N PHE A 98 3.63 9.93 -6.76
CA PHE A 98 4.83 9.89 -5.95
C PHE A 98 5.96 9.07 -6.60
N GLN A 99 5.63 7.94 -7.27
CA GLN A 99 6.62 7.15 -8.01
C GLN A 99 7.33 7.96 -9.10
N ARG A 100 6.64 8.90 -9.76
CA ARG A 100 7.25 9.77 -10.79
C ARG A 100 8.29 10.75 -10.25
N GLU A 101 8.22 11.06 -8.95
CA GLU A 101 9.17 11.94 -8.26
C GLU A 101 10.41 11.18 -7.75
N MET A 102 10.38 9.84 -7.80
CA MET A 102 11.42 8.99 -7.22
C MET A 102 12.34 8.38 -8.27
N ILE A 103 13.62 8.26 -7.90
CA ILE A 103 14.63 7.52 -8.66
C ILE A 103 14.47 6.01 -8.42
N PHE A 104 14.11 5.63 -7.20
CA PHE A 104 13.94 4.23 -6.80
C PHE A 104 12.46 3.82 -6.86
N PRO A 105 12.14 2.54 -7.09
CA PRO A 105 10.75 2.09 -7.10
C PRO A 105 10.11 2.25 -5.71
N VAL A 106 8.82 2.59 -5.68
CA VAL A 106 8.01 2.58 -4.44
C VAL A 106 8.01 1.19 -3.83
N GLY A 107 7.93 0.17 -4.66
CA GLY A 107 7.95 -1.22 -4.23
C GLY A 107 6.56 -1.81 -4.00
N GLU A 108 6.58 -3.03 -3.46
CA GLU A 108 5.38 -3.80 -3.13
C GLU A 108 4.87 -3.47 -1.73
N PRO A 109 3.57 -3.71 -1.44
CA PRO A 109 3.04 -3.55 -0.09
C PRO A 109 3.89 -4.32 0.94
N ASN A 110 4.27 -3.66 2.01
CA ASN A 110 5.14 -4.20 3.06
C ASN A 110 4.39 -5.15 4.00
N THR A 111 3.80 -6.21 3.45
CA THR A 111 2.91 -7.14 4.18
C THR A 111 3.62 -7.91 5.28
N ALA A 112 4.89 -8.27 5.08
CA ALA A 112 5.67 -9.06 6.05
C ALA A 112 5.88 -8.31 7.38
N TYR A 113 5.98 -6.99 7.33
CA TYR A 113 6.21 -6.13 8.49
C TYR A 113 4.99 -5.28 8.86
N ALA A 114 3.84 -5.44 8.19
CA ALA A 114 2.66 -4.61 8.38
C ALA A 114 2.22 -4.44 9.84
N LYS A 115 2.37 -5.49 10.67
CA LYS A 115 2.06 -5.44 12.11
C LYS A 115 2.94 -4.47 12.94
N TYR A 116 4.03 -4.00 12.37
CA TYR A 116 4.95 -3.04 13.00
C TYR A 116 4.83 -1.62 12.44
N PHE A 117 3.77 -1.38 11.66
CA PHE A 117 3.51 -0.07 11.05
C PHE A 117 2.09 0.38 11.35
N THR A 118 1.91 1.66 11.62
CA THR A 118 0.61 2.33 11.59
C THR A 118 0.47 2.96 10.21
N GLY A 119 -0.57 2.56 9.44
CA GLY A 119 -0.77 3.00 8.06
C GLY A 119 -0.09 2.09 7.03
N ASN A 120 -0.14 2.49 5.76
CA ASN A 120 0.38 1.71 4.64
C ASN A 120 1.82 2.07 4.32
N SER A 121 2.65 1.05 4.13
CA SER A 121 4.03 1.19 3.69
C SER A 121 4.36 0.20 2.57
N TYR A 122 5.40 0.53 1.82
CA TYR A 122 5.88 -0.25 0.68
C TYR A 122 7.37 -0.49 0.82
N LEU A 123 7.85 -1.58 0.25
CA LEU A 123 9.25 -1.99 0.34
C LEU A 123 9.78 -2.41 -1.02
N ALA A 124 10.86 -1.78 -1.46
CA ALA A 124 11.61 -2.19 -2.63
C ALA A 124 13.04 -2.56 -2.22
N PRO A 125 13.49 -3.81 -2.40
CA PRO A 125 14.88 -4.16 -2.22
C PRO A 125 15.74 -3.52 -3.32
N ILE A 126 16.79 -2.81 -2.91
CA ILE A 126 17.75 -2.15 -3.80
C ILE A 126 19.04 -2.96 -3.90
N SER A 127 19.53 -3.47 -2.78
CA SER A 127 20.71 -4.33 -2.72
C SER A 127 20.51 -5.44 -1.68
N ARG A 128 21.04 -6.63 -1.98
CA ARG A 128 21.13 -7.77 -1.06
C ARG A 128 22.56 -8.29 -0.92
N GLU A 129 23.49 -7.68 -1.65
CA GLU A 129 24.90 -8.05 -1.63
C GLU A 129 25.69 -7.01 -0.84
N GLN A 130 26.69 -7.45 -0.06
CA GLN A 130 27.55 -6.65 0.81
C GLN A 130 26.78 -5.91 1.91
N VAL A 131 25.88 -5.00 1.54
CA VAL A 131 25.02 -4.25 2.46
C VAL A 131 23.56 -4.37 1.99
N ASN A 132 22.68 -4.75 2.90
CA ASN A 132 21.24 -4.74 2.64
C ASN A 132 20.76 -3.29 2.57
N ILE A 133 20.18 -2.94 1.42
CA ILE A 133 19.58 -1.63 1.18
C ILE A 133 18.15 -1.84 0.69
N SER A 134 17.22 -1.17 1.32
CA SER A 134 15.83 -1.14 0.87
C SER A 134 15.34 0.30 0.73
N ASN A 135 14.56 0.59 -0.30
CA ASN A 135 13.74 1.79 -0.33
C ASN A 135 12.45 1.50 0.43
N VAL A 136 12.20 2.24 1.50
CA VAL A 136 10.99 2.14 2.32
C VAL A 136 10.14 3.36 2.04
N THR A 137 8.92 3.14 1.58
CA THR A 137 7.97 4.21 1.23
C THR A 137 6.77 4.15 2.17
N PHE A 138 6.35 5.31 2.62
CA PHE A 138 5.28 5.53 3.59
C PHE A 138 4.20 6.43 2.98
N GLU A 139 2.95 6.04 3.11
CA GLU A 139 1.83 6.95 2.87
C GLU A 139 1.77 8.06 3.94
N PRO A 140 1.06 9.17 3.70
CA PRO A 140 0.87 10.21 4.71
C PRO A 140 0.43 9.62 6.05
N ARG A 141 1.03 10.08 7.16
CA ARG A 141 0.84 9.61 8.54
C ARG A 141 1.36 8.20 8.85
N CYS A 142 1.80 7.43 7.86
CA CYS A 142 2.36 6.10 8.11
C CYS A 142 3.69 6.21 8.84
N ARG A 143 3.86 5.39 9.88
CA ARG A 143 5.06 5.31 10.71
C ARG A 143 5.29 3.90 11.21
N ASN A 144 6.55 3.54 11.45
CA ASN A 144 6.85 2.29 12.10
C ASN A 144 6.77 2.42 13.63
N ASN A 145 6.73 1.28 14.29
CA ASN A 145 6.82 1.21 15.76
C ASN A 145 8.19 1.68 16.24
N TRP A 146 8.28 2.02 17.50
CA TRP A 146 9.55 2.08 18.21
C TRP A 146 10.30 0.77 18.00
N HIS A 147 11.60 0.85 17.70
CA HIS A 147 12.43 -0.32 17.47
C HIS A 147 13.90 -0.04 17.74
N ILE A 148 14.68 -1.11 17.82
CA ILE A 148 16.11 -1.05 18.11
C ILE A 148 16.84 -1.99 17.17
N HIS A 149 17.89 -1.51 16.51
CA HIS A 149 18.86 -2.34 15.81
C HIS A 149 19.94 -2.78 16.80
N ARG A 150 19.82 -4.00 17.33
CA ARG A 150 20.76 -4.56 18.31
C ARG A 150 22.05 -5.02 17.63
N ALA A 151 23.19 -4.74 18.26
CA ALA A 151 24.46 -5.36 17.90
C ALA A 151 25.43 -5.29 19.08
N LYS A 152 26.38 -6.23 19.16
CA LYS A 152 27.47 -6.23 20.16
C LYS A 152 28.57 -5.25 19.79
N SER A 153 28.88 -5.16 18.48
CA SER A 153 29.81 -4.20 17.91
C SER A 153 29.41 -3.88 16.46
N GLY A 154 29.71 -2.68 15.97
CA GLY A 154 29.19 -2.18 14.71
C GLY A 154 27.65 -2.10 14.73
N GLY A 155 26.99 -2.40 13.63
CA GLY A 155 25.52 -2.44 13.56
C GLY A 155 24.85 -1.06 13.53
N GLY A 156 23.55 -1.07 13.75
CA GLY A 156 22.71 0.10 13.61
C GLY A 156 22.12 0.25 12.23
N GLN A 157 21.61 1.43 11.92
CA GLN A 157 20.95 1.73 10.65
C GLN A 157 21.39 3.09 10.14
N MET A 158 21.39 3.27 8.82
CA MET A 158 21.51 4.61 8.22
C MET A 158 20.32 4.84 7.31
N LEU A 159 19.72 6.04 7.37
CA LEU A 159 18.65 6.46 6.50
C LEU A 159 19.13 7.59 5.58
N ILE A 160 18.71 7.55 4.33
CA ILE A 160 18.90 8.65 3.37
C ILE A 160 17.54 9.01 2.80
N GLY A 161 17.07 10.24 3.04
CA GLY A 161 15.84 10.74 2.44
C GLY A 161 15.91 10.75 0.92
N VAL A 162 14.89 10.21 0.26
CA VAL A 162 14.81 10.08 -1.21
C VAL A 162 13.77 11.02 -1.79
N ALA A 163 12.56 11.02 -1.25
CA ALA A 163 11.45 11.83 -1.74
C ALA A 163 10.47 12.16 -0.62
N GLY A 164 9.72 13.25 -0.79
CA GLY A 164 8.73 13.70 0.17
C GLY A 164 9.34 14.19 1.49
N ARG A 165 8.58 14.08 2.58
CA ARG A 165 8.94 14.59 3.90
C ARG A 165 8.56 13.58 4.99
N GLY A 166 9.49 13.33 5.91
CA GLY A 166 9.29 12.40 7.02
C GLY A 166 9.96 12.84 8.30
N TRP A 167 9.84 11.99 9.30
CA TRP A 167 10.36 12.18 10.64
C TRP A 167 11.23 11.01 11.06
N TYR A 168 12.25 11.31 11.85
CA TYR A 168 13.01 10.40 12.70
C TYR A 168 13.00 10.91 14.11
N GLN A 169 12.84 10.04 15.07
CA GLN A 169 12.97 10.38 16.48
C GLN A 169 13.68 9.29 17.28
N GLU A 170 14.67 9.66 18.03
CA GLU A 170 15.32 8.86 19.05
C GLU A 170 14.62 9.08 20.40
N GLU A 171 14.47 8.03 21.19
CA GLU A 171 13.82 8.13 22.51
C GLU A 171 14.46 9.22 23.38
N GLY A 172 13.61 10.08 23.94
CA GLY A 172 14.02 11.20 24.78
C GLY A 172 14.65 12.39 24.05
N LYS A 173 14.68 12.38 22.70
CA LYS A 173 15.20 13.50 21.90
C LYS A 173 14.10 14.15 21.05
N PRO A 174 14.28 15.41 20.64
CA PRO A 174 13.40 16.03 19.64
C PRO A 174 13.42 15.24 18.31
N ALA A 175 12.28 15.23 17.63
CA ALA A 175 12.20 14.65 16.30
C ALA A 175 13.00 15.49 15.28
N VAL A 176 13.60 14.79 14.31
CA VAL A 176 14.36 15.38 13.20
C VAL A 176 13.57 15.18 11.91
N GLU A 177 13.41 16.25 11.15
CA GLU A 177 12.79 16.19 9.82
C GLU A 177 13.74 15.55 8.81
N ILE A 178 13.19 14.65 7.99
CA ILE A 178 13.91 14.03 6.88
C ILE A 178 13.35 14.56 5.57
N LEU A 179 14.20 15.24 4.82
CA LEU A 179 13.95 15.70 3.45
C LEU A 179 14.87 14.93 2.49
N PRO A 180 14.63 15.01 1.16
CA PRO A 180 15.55 14.44 0.18
C PRO A 180 16.99 14.93 0.38
N GLY A 181 17.93 13.96 0.48
CA GLY A 181 19.33 14.24 0.76
C GLY A 181 19.70 14.29 2.25
N THR A 182 18.73 14.29 3.18
CA THR A 182 19.03 14.18 4.62
C THR A 182 19.58 12.80 4.93
N VAL A 183 20.68 12.74 5.69
CA VAL A 183 21.30 11.50 6.15
C VAL A 183 21.16 11.41 7.68
N ILE A 184 20.58 10.31 8.14
CA ILE A 184 20.46 9.98 9.58
C ILE A 184 21.35 8.79 9.88
N HIS A 185 22.25 8.95 10.84
CA HIS A 185 23.08 7.88 11.39
C HIS A 185 22.47 7.40 12.70
N ILE A 186 22.05 6.14 12.75
CA ILE A 186 21.42 5.52 13.91
C ILE A 186 22.37 4.47 14.46
N PRO A 187 23.06 4.74 15.57
CA PRO A 187 23.92 3.76 16.20
C PRO A 187 23.18 2.51 16.63
N ALA A 188 23.88 1.38 16.73
CA ALA A 188 23.31 0.18 17.33
C ALA A 188 22.80 0.46 18.76
N ASN A 189 21.75 -0.25 19.14
CA ASN A 189 21.12 -0.20 20.47
C ASN A 189 20.39 1.11 20.82
N VAL A 190 20.18 1.98 19.85
CA VAL A 190 19.37 3.20 20.02
C VAL A 190 17.91 2.89 19.71
N LYS A 191 17.00 3.21 20.63
CA LYS A 191 15.55 3.12 20.43
C LYS A 191 15.06 4.33 19.63
N HIS A 192 14.40 4.06 18.51
CA HIS A 192 13.95 5.10 17.58
C HIS A 192 12.75 4.64 16.74
N TRP A 193 12.16 5.59 16.05
CA TRP A 193 11.16 5.35 15.01
C TRP A 193 11.35 6.34 13.86
N HIS A 194 10.73 6.05 12.71
CA HIS A 194 10.65 6.96 11.56
C HIS A 194 9.36 6.72 10.77
N GLY A 195 8.95 7.72 9.98
CA GLY A 195 7.72 7.66 9.20
C GLY A 195 7.49 8.91 8.38
N ALA A 196 6.38 8.93 7.62
CA ALA A 196 5.96 10.06 6.81
C ALA A 196 5.44 11.21 7.68
N ALA A 197 5.46 12.42 7.14
CA ALA A 197 4.70 13.54 7.66
C ALA A 197 3.18 13.36 7.46
N ALA A 198 2.37 14.21 8.10
CA ALA A 198 0.93 14.02 8.10
C ALA A 198 0.27 14.31 6.74
N ASP A 199 0.90 15.12 5.92
CA ASP A 199 0.34 15.73 4.70
C ASP A 199 0.98 15.26 3.40
N CYS A 200 2.03 14.44 3.46
CA CYS A 200 2.69 13.96 2.25
C CYS A 200 3.30 12.57 2.37
N TRP A 201 3.49 11.94 1.24
CA TRP A 201 4.27 10.71 1.13
C TRP A 201 5.73 10.95 1.51
N PHE A 202 6.40 9.88 1.91
CA PHE A 202 7.81 9.91 2.26
C PHE A 202 8.51 8.63 1.81
N ALA A 203 9.73 8.74 1.32
CA ALA A 203 10.59 7.60 1.02
C ALA A 203 12.02 7.84 1.48
N HIS A 204 12.65 6.80 1.99
CA HIS A 204 14.06 6.81 2.34
C HIS A 204 14.73 5.48 1.99
N LEU A 205 16.02 5.50 1.70
CA LEU A 205 16.85 4.32 1.73
C LEU A 205 17.15 3.94 3.17
N ALA A 206 16.96 2.68 3.51
CA ALA A 206 17.37 2.07 4.77
C ALA A 206 18.56 1.15 4.52
N PHE A 207 19.67 1.44 5.17
CA PHE A 207 20.90 0.64 5.13
C PHE A 207 21.02 -0.11 6.46
N GLU A 208 21.09 -1.43 6.39
CA GLU A 208 21.44 -2.24 7.55
C GLU A 208 22.95 -2.25 7.70
N VAL A 209 23.47 -1.55 8.72
CA VAL A 209 24.90 -1.51 8.97
C VAL A 209 25.36 -2.88 9.52
N PRO A 210 26.38 -3.53 8.90
CA PRO A 210 26.87 -4.80 9.40
C PRO A 210 27.38 -4.72 10.84
N GLY A 211 27.00 -5.70 11.67
CA GLY A 211 27.38 -5.75 13.06
C GLY A 211 27.45 -7.17 13.61
N GLU A 212 28.17 -7.33 14.72
CA GLU A 212 28.27 -8.61 15.42
C GLU A 212 26.96 -8.92 16.15
N SER A 213 26.36 -10.09 15.88
CA SER A 213 25.07 -10.53 16.44
C SER A 213 23.95 -9.51 16.18
N ALA A 214 23.93 -8.92 14.99
CA ALA A 214 22.91 -7.92 14.62
C ALA A 214 21.53 -8.54 14.59
N SER A 215 20.52 -7.84 15.13
CA SER A 215 19.11 -8.22 15.14
C SER A 215 18.22 -7.01 15.30
N ASN A 216 16.96 -7.13 14.87
CA ASN A 216 15.94 -6.08 15.03
C ASN A 216 14.98 -6.44 16.16
N GLU A 217 14.79 -5.52 17.08
CA GLU A 217 13.82 -5.63 18.17
C GLU A 217 12.70 -4.62 17.95
N TRP A 218 11.48 -5.12 17.73
CA TRP A 218 10.29 -4.31 17.55
C TRP A 218 9.58 -4.11 18.89
N LEU A 219 9.20 -2.89 19.18
CA LEU A 219 8.60 -2.46 20.43
C LEU A 219 7.17 -1.92 20.22
N GLU A 220 6.72 -1.04 21.12
CA GLU A 220 5.39 -0.45 21.09
C GLU A 220 5.14 0.45 19.86
N PRO A 221 3.90 0.61 19.43
CA PRO A 221 3.54 1.61 18.43
C PRO A 221 3.80 3.03 18.91
N VAL A 222 4.18 3.93 18.01
CA VAL A 222 4.13 5.39 18.25
C VAL A 222 2.67 5.80 18.28
N THR A 223 2.22 6.38 19.39
CA THR A 223 0.83 6.81 19.56
C THR A 223 0.46 7.97 18.63
N ASP A 224 -0.84 8.15 18.36
CA ASP A 224 -1.29 9.31 17.58
C ASP A 224 -0.99 10.62 18.31
N GLU A 225 -1.05 10.65 19.65
CA GLU A 225 -0.72 11.80 20.46
C GLU A 225 0.78 12.19 20.33
N GLU A 226 1.69 11.22 20.43
CA GLU A 226 3.12 11.44 20.22
C GLU A 226 3.40 11.99 18.83
N TYR A 227 2.78 11.38 17.81
CA TYR A 227 2.96 11.76 16.42
C TYR A 227 2.39 13.16 16.12
N ASP A 228 1.17 13.49 16.56
CA ASP A 228 0.51 14.77 16.28
C ASP A 228 1.20 15.94 16.99
N ASN A 229 1.85 15.70 18.12
CA ASN A 229 2.65 16.71 18.81
C ASN A 229 3.87 17.18 18.01
N LEU A 230 4.38 16.39 17.06
CA LEU A 230 5.50 16.81 16.19
C LEU A 230 5.08 17.88 15.19
N GLU A 231 3.88 17.79 14.66
CA GLU A 231 3.36 18.72 13.67
C GLU A 231 2.95 20.08 14.30
N THR A 232 2.59 20.08 15.58
CA THR A 232 2.16 21.30 16.29
C THR A 232 3.33 22.16 16.76
N ASN A 233 4.51 21.59 17.03
CA ASN A 233 5.70 22.32 17.53
C ASN A 233 6.47 23.09 16.43
N LYS A 234 5.96 23.16 15.21
CA LYS A 234 6.55 23.88 14.06
C LYS A 234 5.95 25.27 13.81
N ARG A 235 5.08 25.77 14.69
CA ARG A 235 4.50 27.14 14.55
C ARG A 235 5.26 28.16 15.35
#